data_7399a408ee107ed93284ea3b49203268
#
_entry.id   7399a408ee107ed93284ea3b49203268
#
_cell.length_a   1.000
_cell.length_b   1.000
_cell.length_c   1.000
_cell.angle_alpha   90.00
_cell.angle_beta   90.00
_cell.angle_gamma   90.00
#
_symmetry.space_group_name_H-M   'P 1'
#
loop_
_entity.id
_entity.type
_entity.pdbx_description
1 polymer ?
#
loop_
_entity_poly.entity_id
_entity_poly.type
_entity_poly.pdbx_seq_one_letter_code
_entity_poly.pdbx_strand_id
1 'polypeptide(L)'
;MKIGELSKRTNVTIRMLRYYEAEGLLTPQRSTSGYRDYDSNAVRTVKRIKLLGAAGMTLTTIRQFLPCIRGEKPVFEPCDELRKTLHEQIQLVDQKTAKLTKSKNMLESFLQEIDSN
;
A
#
# COMPACT_ATOMS: atom_id res chain seq x y z
N MET A 1 -16.24 -16.20 -0.20
CA MET A 1 -17.04 -14.94 -0.09
C MET A 1 -17.04 -14.19 -1.42
N LYS A 2 -18.05 -13.38 -1.65
CA LYS A 2 -18.14 -12.52 -2.82
C LYS A 2 -17.36 -11.22 -2.60
N ILE A 3 -17.09 -10.51 -3.69
CA ILE A 3 -16.29 -9.27 -3.66
C ILE A 3 -16.85 -8.20 -2.71
N GLY A 4 -18.17 -8.10 -2.59
CA GLY A 4 -18.82 -7.16 -1.66
C GLY A 4 -18.49 -7.42 -0.20
N GLU A 5 -18.43 -8.69 0.19
CA GLU A 5 -18.05 -9.06 1.55
C GLU A 5 -16.55 -8.84 1.78
N LEU A 6 -15.72 -9.16 0.79
CA LEU A 6 -14.28 -8.88 0.84
C LEU A 6 -14.03 -7.38 1.04
N SER A 7 -14.78 -6.53 0.32
CA SER A 7 -14.72 -5.08 0.46
C SER A 7 -15.05 -4.64 1.88
N LYS A 8 -16.11 -5.18 2.47
CA LYS A 8 -16.51 -4.87 3.84
C LYS A 8 -15.46 -5.30 4.87
N ARG A 9 -14.91 -6.49 4.72
CA ARG A 9 -13.93 -7.04 5.66
C ARG A 9 -12.59 -6.32 5.63
N THR A 10 -12.21 -5.80 4.46
CA THR A 10 -10.91 -5.16 4.26
C THR A 10 -10.96 -3.63 4.27
N ASN A 11 -12.17 -3.07 4.22
CA ASN A 11 -12.40 -1.63 4.07
C ASN A 11 -11.72 -1.06 2.81
N VAL A 12 -11.71 -1.85 1.74
CA VAL A 12 -11.19 -1.48 0.42
C VAL A 12 -12.36 -1.51 -0.55
N THR A 13 -12.48 -0.49 -1.39
CA THR A 13 -13.60 -0.40 -2.35
C THR A 13 -13.56 -1.55 -3.36
N ILE A 14 -14.72 -1.94 -3.85
CA ILE A 14 -14.83 -2.97 -4.90
C ILE A 14 -14.00 -2.57 -6.13
N ARG A 15 -14.01 -1.28 -6.49
CA ARG A 15 -13.21 -0.75 -7.61
C ARG A 15 -11.73 -1.03 -7.41
N MET A 16 -11.19 -0.79 -6.21
CA MET A 16 -9.79 -1.05 -5.90
C MET A 16 -9.49 -2.55 -5.90
N LEU A 17 -10.40 -3.37 -5.39
CA LEU A 17 -10.23 -4.82 -5.41
C LEU A 17 -10.14 -5.35 -6.85
N ARG A 18 -10.98 -4.85 -7.73
CA ARG A 18 -10.92 -5.19 -9.16
C ARG A 18 -9.62 -4.74 -9.81
N TYR A 19 -9.11 -3.59 -9.39
CA TYR A 19 -7.83 -3.09 -9.85
C TYR A 19 -6.69 -4.00 -9.39
N TYR A 20 -6.69 -4.42 -8.13
CA TYR A 20 -5.70 -5.37 -7.61
C TYR A 20 -5.73 -6.69 -8.38
N GLU A 21 -6.91 -7.18 -8.71
CA GLU A 21 -7.09 -8.40 -9.51
C GLU A 21 -6.51 -8.22 -10.92
N ALA A 22 -6.80 -7.08 -11.57
CA ALA A 22 -6.29 -6.77 -12.90
C ALA A 22 -4.76 -6.66 -12.91
N GLU A 23 -4.15 -6.18 -11.83
CA GLU A 23 -2.70 -6.06 -11.70
C GLU A 23 -2.03 -7.36 -11.21
N GLY A 24 -2.79 -8.43 -11.05
CA GLY A 24 -2.25 -9.73 -10.64
C GLY A 24 -1.91 -9.85 -9.16
N LEU A 25 -2.36 -8.91 -8.32
CA LEU A 25 -2.12 -8.94 -6.88
C LEU A 25 -3.11 -9.81 -6.13
N LEU A 26 -4.26 -10.04 -6.72
CA LEU A 26 -5.36 -10.79 -6.12
C LEU A 26 -5.89 -11.78 -7.14
N THR A 27 -5.95 -13.05 -6.79
CA THR A 27 -6.44 -14.10 -7.67
C THR A 27 -7.67 -14.74 -7.05
N PRO A 28 -8.88 -14.47 -7.58
CA PRO A 28 -10.08 -15.13 -7.09
C PRO A 28 -10.16 -16.54 -7.62
N GLN A 29 -10.76 -17.44 -6.82
CA GLN A 29 -11.19 -18.73 -7.31
C GLN A 29 -12.57 -18.55 -7.94
N ARG A 30 -12.80 -19.22 -9.06
CA ARG A 30 -14.11 -19.21 -9.69
C ARG A 30 -14.91 -20.43 -9.24
N SER A 31 -16.16 -20.20 -8.85
CA SER A 31 -17.09 -21.30 -8.56
C SER A 31 -17.43 -22.04 -9.86
N THR A 32 -18.06 -23.20 -9.72
CA THR A 32 -18.54 -24.01 -10.87
C THR A 32 -19.51 -23.24 -11.75
N SER A 33 -20.19 -22.23 -11.21
CA SER A 33 -21.10 -21.36 -11.96
C SER A 33 -20.43 -20.13 -12.56
N GLY A 34 -19.09 -20.02 -12.47
CA GLY A 34 -18.33 -18.91 -13.07
C GLY A 34 -18.24 -17.65 -12.23
N TYR A 35 -18.81 -17.62 -11.03
CA TYR A 35 -18.73 -16.47 -10.14
C TYR A 35 -17.37 -16.43 -9.41
N ARG A 36 -16.86 -15.21 -9.19
CA ARG A 36 -15.65 -15.00 -8.40
C ARG A 36 -15.92 -15.34 -6.94
N ASP A 37 -15.04 -16.15 -6.35
CA ASP A 37 -15.09 -16.52 -4.94
C ASP A 37 -13.74 -16.18 -4.30
N TYR A 38 -13.81 -15.61 -3.10
CA TYR A 38 -12.63 -15.19 -2.33
C TYR A 38 -12.60 -15.90 -0.99
N ASP A 39 -11.44 -16.36 -0.59
CA ASP A 39 -11.24 -17.06 0.68
C ASP A 39 -10.56 -16.14 1.73
N SER A 40 -10.21 -16.73 2.88
CA SER A 40 -9.53 -15.98 3.94
C SER A 40 -8.13 -15.51 3.53
N ASN A 41 -7.50 -16.19 2.57
CA ASN A 41 -6.22 -15.75 2.01
C ASN A 41 -6.37 -14.45 1.25
N ALA A 42 -7.48 -14.24 0.56
CA ALA A 42 -7.77 -12.99 -0.13
C ALA A 42 -7.84 -11.83 0.87
N VAL A 43 -8.50 -12.02 2.02
CA VAL A 43 -8.56 -11.02 3.08
C VAL A 43 -7.15 -10.64 3.55
N ARG A 44 -6.30 -11.62 3.83
CA ARG A 44 -4.91 -11.39 4.26
C ARG A 44 -4.10 -10.66 3.21
N THR A 45 -4.21 -11.08 1.95
CA THR A 45 -3.51 -10.46 0.83
C THR A 45 -3.88 -8.99 0.69
N VAL A 46 -5.17 -8.67 0.71
CA VAL A 46 -5.65 -7.29 0.60
C VAL A 46 -5.16 -6.43 1.79
N LYS A 47 -5.19 -6.97 2.99
CA LYS A 47 -4.67 -6.26 4.18
C LYS A 47 -3.18 -5.96 4.05
N ARG A 48 -2.39 -6.91 3.51
CA ARG A 48 -0.95 -6.71 3.25
C ARG A 48 -0.71 -5.64 2.19
N ILE A 49 -1.46 -5.66 1.09
CA ILE A 49 -1.39 -4.64 0.04
C ILE A 49 -1.67 -3.26 0.63
N LYS A 50 -2.71 -3.15 1.44
CA LYS A 50 -3.10 -1.90 2.12
C LYS A 50 -1.98 -1.38 3.01
N LEU A 51 -1.38 -2.26 3.81
CA LEU A 51 -0.29 -1.91 4.72
C LEU A 51 0.93 -1.37 3.96
N LEU A 52 1.35 -2.07 2.91
CA LEU A 52 2.50 -1.66 2.10
C LEU A 52 2.22 -0.38 1.34
N GLY A 53 0.99 -0.23 0.84
CA GLY A 53 0.56 1.00 0.17
C GLY A 53 0.56 2.20 1.11
N ALA A 54 0.18 2.01 2.38
CA ALA A 54 0.22 3.06 3.40
C ALA A 54 1.66 3.54 3.67
N ALA A 55 2.65 2.67 3.45
CA ALA A 55 4.07 3.02 3.54
C ALA A 55 4.60 3.76 2.31
N GLY A 56 3.76 3.98 1.29
CA GLY A 56 4.11 4.70 0.09
C GLY A 56 4.62 3.84 -1.06
N MET A 57 4.52 2.53 -0.98
CA MET A 57 4.94 1.65 -2.06
C MET A 57 3.93 1.67 -3.21
N THR A 58 4.43 1.63 -4.44
CA THR A 58 3.60 1.46 -5.64
C THR A 58 3.10 0.01 -5.73
N LEU A 59 2.02 -0.22 -6.47
CA LEU A 59 1.49 -1.57 -6.67
C LEU A 59 2.49 -2.50 -7.35
N THR A 60 3.31 -1.97 -8.25
CA THR A 60 4.38 -2.74 -8.89
C THR A 60 5.39 -3.26 -7.87
N THR A 61 5.82 -2.40 -6.95
CA THR A 61 6.75 -2.77 -5.87
C THR A 61 6.09 -3.77 -4.91
N ILE A 62 4.84 -3.52 -4.53
CA ILE A 62 4.08 -4.42 -3.66
C ILE A 62 4.00 -5.82 -4.26
N ARG A 63 3.68 -5.92 -5.56
CA ARG A 63 3.59 -7.22 -6.24
C ARG A 63 4.91 -7.99 -6.17
N GLN A 64 6.03 -7.29 -6.30
CA GLN A 64 7.36 -7.88 -6.26
C GLN A 64 7.66 -8.51 -4.90
N PHE A 65 7.24 -7.88 -3.81
CA PHE A 65 7.60 -8.28 -2.46
C PHE A 65 6.48 -8.95 -1.65
N LEU A 66 5.27 -9.00 -2.19
CA LEU A 66 4.14 -9.64 -1.51
C LEU A 66 4.41 -11.08 -1.09
N PRO A 67 5.08 -11.93 -1.91
CA PRO A 67 5.42 -13.29 -1.51
C PRO A 67 6.41 -13.38 -0.35
N CYS A 68 7.15 -12.32 -0.05
CA CYS A 68 8.13 -12.30 1.04
C CYS A 68 7.50 -12.00 2.41
N ILE A 69 6.20 -11.75 2.45
CA ILE A 69 5.48 -11.44 3.68
C ILE A 69 4.78 -12.70 4.19
N ARG A 70 5.01 -13.03 5.46
CA ARG A 70 4.39 -14.19 6.10
C ARG A 70 3.51 -13.77 7.27
N GLY A 71 2.44 -14.56 7.51
CA GLY A 71 1.55 -14.43 8.65
C GLY A 71 0.60 -13.25 8.59
N GLU A 72 -0.20 -13.09 9.64
CA GLU A 72 -1.17 -11.99 9.76
C GLU A 72 -0.47 -10.68 10.16
N LYS A 73 0.58 -10.76 10.97
CA LYS A 73 1.49 -9.65 11.19
C LYS A 73 2.59 -9.73 10.12
N PRO A 74 2.92 -8.63 9.45
CA PRO A 74 3.92 -8.70 8.38
C PRO A 74 5.28 -9.05 8.96
N VAL A 75 5.67 -10.30 8.80
CA VAL A 75 7.03 -10.75 9.05
C VAL A 75 7.68 -10.86 7.68
N PHE A 76 8.67 -10.03 7.44
CA PHE A 76 9.40 -10.03 6.19
C PHE A 76 10.53 -11.03 6.25
N GLU A 77 10.67 -11.86 5.21
CA GLU A 77 11.83 -12.70 5.07
C GLU A 77 13.05 -11.84 4.74
N PRO A 78 14.23 -12.16 5.32
CA PRO A 78 15.47 -11.47 4.97
C PRO A 78 15.77 -11.67 3.48
N CYS A 79 15.76 -10.58 2.73
CA CYS A 79 16.00 -10.56 1.29
C CYS A 79 16.76 -9.28 0.96
N ASP A 80 17.90 -9.42 0.29
CA ASP A 80 18.75 -8.26 -0.03
C ASP A 80 18.04 -7.30 -0.98
N GLU A 81 17.24 -7.82 -1.93
CA GLU A 81 16.44 -6.98 -2.83
C GLU A 81 15.40 -6.17 -2.09
N LEU A 82 14.70 -6.80 -1.15
CA LEU A 82 13.71 -6.09 -0.32
C LEU A 82 14.38 -5.03 0.54
N ARG A 83 15.53 -5.36 1.15
CA ARG A 83 16.29 -4.40 1.96
C ARG A 83 16.71 -3.20 1.13
N LYS A 84 17.23 -3.41 -0.07
CA LYS A 84 17.60 -2.35 -1.00
C LYS A 84 16.41 -1.48 -1.36
N THR A 85 15.28 -2.09 -1.69
CA THR A 85 14.05 -1.36 -2.04
C THR A 85 13.54 -0.54 -0.87
N LEU A 86 13.59 -1.07 0.35
CA LEU A 86 13.20 -0.33 1.55
C LEU A 86 14.12 0.88 1.79
N HIS A 87 15.41 0.74 1.59
CA HIS A 87 16.35 1.86 1.67
C HIS A 87 16.03 2.93 0.63
N GLU A 88 15.75 2.54 -0.60
CA GLU A 88 15.37 3.47 -1.68
C GLU A 88 14.07 4.21 -1.34
N GLN A 89 13.08 3.50 -0.81
CA GLN A 89 11.81 4.10 -0.38
C GLN A 89 12.01 5.10 0.76
N ILE A 90 12.86 4.76 1.73
CA ILE A 90 13.19 5.67 2.84
C ILE A 90 13.85 6.94 2.30
N GLN A 91 14.78 6.82 1.35
CA GLN A 91 15.41 8.00 0.73
C GLN A 91 14.40 8.90 0.02
N LEU A 92 13.43 8.31 -0.67
CA LEU A 92 12.37 9.09 -1.33
C LEU A 92 11.50 9.82 -0.31
N VAL A 93 11.18 9.18 0.79
CA VAL A 93 10.41 9.81 1.88
C VAL A 93 11.22 10.95 2.51
N ASP A 94 12.52 10.74 2.74
CA ASP A 94 13.41 11.79 3.28
C ASP A 94 13.46 13.01 2.37
N GLN A 95 13.52 12.82 1.06
CA GLN A 95 13.49 13.90 0.08
C GLN A 95 12.18 14.69 0.14
N LYS A 96 11.05 13.97 0.23
CA LYS A 96 9.72 14.60 0.36
C LYS A 96 9.59 15.35 1.68
N THR A 97 10.09 14.78 2.76
CA THR A 97 10.08 15.39 4.09
C THR A 97 10.90 16.68 4.08
N ALA A 98 12.09 16.67 3.49
CA ALA A 98 12.94 17.85 3.37
C ALA A 98 12.25 18.96 2.57
N LYS A 99 11.60 18.59 1.47
CA LYS A 99 10.87 19.54 0.62
C LYS A 99 9.69 20.16 1.35
N LEU A 100 8.93 19.35 2.10
CA LEU A 100 7.79 19.83 2.90
C LEU A 100 8.26 20.74 4.04
N THR A 101 9.35 20.39 4.70
CA THR A 101 9.95 21.24 5.75
C THR A 101 10.36 22.60 5.20
N LYS A 102 10.97 22.63 4.02
CA LYS A 102 11.32 23.89 3.34
C LYS A 102 10.09 24.72 3.03
N SER A 103 9.04 24.11 2.51
CA SER A 103 7.78 24.80 2.23
C SER A 103 7.16 25.38 3.49
N LYS A 104 7.15 24.61 4.58
CA LYS A 104 6.64 25.07 5.87
C LYS A 104 7.41 26.27 6.38
N ASN A 105 8.74 26.23 6.31
CA ASN A 105 9.60 27.32 6.75
C ASN A 105 9.35 28.59 5.95
N MET A 106 9.14 28.47 4.63
CA MET A 106 8.81 29.61 3.78
C MET A 106 7.47 30.24 4.16
N LEU A 107 6.46 29.39 4.39
CA LEU A 107 5.12 29.87 4.78
C LEU A 107 5.14 30.55 6.14
N GLU A 108 5.86 30.00 7.10
CA GLU A 108 6.05 30.61 8.42
C GLU A 108 6.76 31.97 8.31
N SER A 109 7.74 32.07 7.42
CA SER A 109 8.44 33.31 7.14
C SER A 109 7.49 34.37 6.58
N PHE A 110 6.60 34.00 5.67
CA PHE A 110 5.60 34.92 5.12
C PHE A 110 4.62 35.41 6.17
N LEU A 111 4.17 34.51 7.03
CA LEU A 111 3.27 34.84 8.13
C LEU A 111 3.92 35.79 9.11
N GLN A 112 5.18 35.57 9.46
CA GLN A 112 5.96 36.46 10.33
C GLN A 112 6.11 37.85 9.76
N GLU A 113 6.33 37.97 8.44
CA GLU A 113 6.42 39.24 7.75
C GLU A 113 5.10 40.01 7.85
N ILE A 114 3.96 39.33 7.68
CA ILE A 114 2.64 39.94 7.82
C ILE A 114 2.42 40.43 9.25
N ASP A 115 2.76 39.63 10.24
CA ASP A 115 2.56 39.91 11.66
C ASP A 115 3.49 41.03 12.15
N SER A 116 4.59 41.29 11.47
CA SER A 116 5.55 42.34 11.81
C SER A 116 5.15 43.73 11.28
N ASN A 117 4.20 43.74 10.35
CA ASN A 117 3.66 44.97 9.81
C ASN A 117 2.43 45.38 10.61
#